data_96fcc9ad2b5767b1607a57e544705d3d
#
_entry.id   96fcc9ad2b5767b1607a57e544705d3d
#
_cell.length_a   1.000
_cell.length_b   1.000
_cell.length_c   1.000
_cell.angle_alpha   90.00
_cell.angle_beta   90.00
_cell.angle_gamma   90.00
#
_symmetry.space_group_name_H-M   'P 1'
#
loop_
_entity.id
_entity.type
_entity.pdbx_description
1 polymer ?
#
loop_
_entity_poly.entity_id
_entity_poly.type
_entity_poly.pdbx_seq_one_letter_code
_entity_poly.pdbx_strand_id
1 'polypeptide(L)'
;DILRADRNNVGLRAFKTDSLELDLGLAGSLGSSDDDITVREGMDDLGILVEAGPRLRWTLSEDFFGARVRADFPLRAVFDLDDSLRYSGVSFEPGLNADLITAAQTFYTFGVSALFANEKLSDYFYQVSEADVTAQRPFYDAQAGLIALRGSASVGKKFSDKWRGFGFARYEWTQGAKNANSPLLVQTGGWSFGVGITYIWAESARKVTD
;
A
#
# COMPACT_ATOMS: atom_id res chain seq x y z
N ASP A 1 -5.21 -17.72 -14.05
CA ASP A 1 -3.89 -17.05 -14.13
C ASP A 1 -3.23 -17.08 -12.76
N ILE A 2 -2.00 -17.59 -12.68
CA ILE A 2 -1.21 -17.70 -11.44
C ILE A 2 -0.57 -16.34 -11.08
N LEU A 3 -0.10 -15.61 -12.10
CA LEU A 3 0.52 -14.29 -11.93
C LEU A 3 -0.55 -13.20 -11.99
N ARG A 4 -0.56 -12.34 -11.00
CA ARG A 4 -1.44 -11.18 -10.92
C ARG A 4 -0.64 -9.90 -10.71
N ALA A 5 -0.97 -8.88 -11.46
CA ALA A 5 -0.47 -7.53 -11.24
C ALA A 5 -1.67 -6.62 -10.95
N ASP A 6 -1.79 -6.18 -9.71
CA ASP A 6 -2.66 -5.09 -9.28
C ASP A 6 -1.83 -3.82 -9.14
N ARG A 7 -2.45 -2.66 -9.06
CA ARG A 7 -1.86 -1.31 -9.09
C ARG A 7 -0.55 -1.12 -8.32
N ASN A 8 -0.41 -1.74 -7.15
CA ASN A 8 0.76 -1.62 -6.28
C ASN A 8 1.27 -2.98 -5.82
N ASN A 9 0.75 -4.07 -6.38
CA ASN A 9 1.13 -5.42 -5.98
C ASN A 9 1.31 -6.29 -7.21
N VAL A 10 2.43 -6.97 -7.24
CA VAL A 10 2.62 -8.15 -8.08
C VAL A 10 2.47 -9.36 -7.18
N GLY A 11 1.65 -10.33 -7.57
CA GLY A 11 1.38 -11.46 -6.70
C GLY A 11 1.20 -12.77 -7.45
N LEU A 12 1.44 -13.86 -6.73
CA LEU A 12 1.15 -15.21 -7.17
C LEU A 12 -0.10 -15.69 -6.44
N ARG A 13 -1.12 -16.09 -7.18
CA ARG A 13 -2.32 -16.68 -6.61
C ARG A 13 -2.01 -18.09 -6.10
N ALA A 14 -2.20 -18.30 -4.81
CA ALA A 14 -2.01 -19.59 -4.16
C ALA A 14 -3.31 -20.41 -4.10
N PHE A 15 -4.46 -19.72 -3.91
CA PHE A 15 -5.75 -20.39 -3.74
C PHE A 15 -6.89 -19.47 -4.15
N LYS A 16 -7.97 -20.02 -4.73
CA LYS A 16 -9.19 -19.29 -5.10
C LYS A 16 -10.42 -20.16 -4.99
N THR A 17 -11.47 -19.62 -4.38
CA THR A 17 -12.86 -20.09 -4.46
C THR A 17 -13.72 -18.97 -5.06
N ASP A 18 -15.04 -19.15 -5.07
CA ASP A 18 -15.98 -18.12 -5.54
C ASP A 18 -15.93 -16.85 -4.71
N SER A 19 -15.68 -16.96 -3.39
CA SER A 19 -15.69 -15.82 -2.48
C SER A 19 -14.33 -15.50 -1.85
N LEU A 20 -13.38 -16.43 -1.82
CA LEU A 20 -12.08 -16.25 -1.16
C LEU A 20 -10.93 -16.43 -2.14
N GLU A 21 -9.94 -15.56 -2.05
CA GLU A 21 -8.70 -15.63 -2.82
C GLU A 21 -7.51 -15.37 -1.88
N LEU A 22 -6.49 -16.24 -1.93
CA LEU A 22 -5.24 -16.09 -1.22
C LEU A 22 -4.10 -15.89 -2.21
N ASP A 23 -3.42 -14.77 -2.10
CA ASP A 23 -2.26 -14.42 -2.92
C ASP A 23 -1.02 -14.29 -2.05
N LEU A 24 0.17 -14.52 -2.65
CA LEU A 24 1.43 -14.00 -2.16
C LEU A 24 1.74 -12.74 -2.97
N GLY A 25 1.87 -11.60 -2.31
CA GLY A 25 2.06 -10.31 -2.95
C GLY A 25 3.39 -9.66 -2.63
N LEU A 26 3.86 -8.85 -3.57
CA LEU A 26 5.00 -7.96 -3.42
C LEU A 26 4.52 -6.52 -3.64
N ALA A 27 4.98 -5.59 -2.81
CA ALA A 27 4.76 -4.17 -2.96
C ALA A 27 6.08 -3.42 -2.69
N GLY A 28 6.14 -2.16 -3.06
CA GLY A 28 7.32 -1.33 -2.81
C GLY A 28 6.93 0.12 -2.54
N SER A 29 7.78 0.82 -1.80
CA SER A 29 7.72 2.26 -1.59
C SER A 29 9.07 2.89 -1.93
N LEU A 30 9.05 4.15 -2.35
CA LEU A 30 10.27 4.92 -2.55
C LEU A 30 10.84 5.35 -1.20
N GLY A 31 12.17 5.40 -1.11
CA GLY A 31 12.89 5.96 0.01
C GLY A 31 12.81 7.49 0.05
N SER A 32 13.27 8.06 1.14
CA SER A 32 13.42 9.51 1.30
C SER A 32 14.72 9.79 2.07
N SER A 33 15.53 10.73 1.56
CA SER A 33 16.74 11.17 2.22
C SER A 33 16.44 12.03 3.45
N ASP A 34 17.35 12.04 4.44
CA ASP A 34 17.27 12.93 5.60
C ASP A 34 17.33 14.41 5.20
N ASP A 35 18.08 14.74 4.14
CA ASP A 35 18.16 16.07 3.53
C ASP A 35 16.82 16.56 2.97
N ASP A 36 15.94 15.65 2.54
CA ASP A 36 14.62 15.95 1.99
C ASP A 36 13.58 16.24 3.10
N ILE A 37 13.85 15.78 4.33
CA ILE A 37 12.92 15.89 5.46
C ILE A 37 13.63 16.58 6.63
N THR A 38 13.48 17.88 6.76
CA THR A 38 14.16 18.72 7.77
C THR A 38 14.09 18.20 9.21
N VAL A 39 12.98 17.53 9.59
CA VAL A 39 12.83 16.97 10.94
C VAL A 39 13.69 15.73 11.20
N ARG A 40 14.25 15.12 10.13
CA ARG A 40 15.13 13.94 10.20
C ARG A 40 16.61 14.28 10.01
N GLU A 41 16.96 15.55 9.82
CA GLU A 41 18.33 15.97 9.58
C GLU A 41 19.31 15.35 10.59
N GLY A 42 20.35 14.66 10.09
CA GLY A 42 21.34 13.94 10.86
C GLY A 42 20.88 12.59 11.43
N MET A 43 19.75 12.06 11.02
CA MET A 43 19.31 10.67 11.29
C MET A 43 19.62 9.80 10.07
N ASP A 44 19.46 8.48 10.24
CA ASP A 44 19.53 7.55 9.10
C ASP A 44 18.44 7.84 8.07
N ASP A 45 18.77 7.69 6.78
CA ASP A 45 17.84 7.80 5.67
C ASP A 45 16.72 6.75 5.76
N LEU A 46 15.55 7.10 5.24
CA LEU A 46 14.50 6.13 4.97
C LEU A 46 14.74 5.50 3.60
N GLY A 47 15.20 4.24 3.60
CA GLY A 47 15.51 3.50 2.40
C GLY A 47 14.28 3.14 1.54
N ILE A 48 14.56 2.55 0.39
CA ILE A 48 13.53 1.94 -0.46
C ILE A 48 13.02 0.68 0.24
N LEU A 49 11.72 0.65 0.57
CA LEU A 49 11.13 -0.51 1.21
C LEU A 49 10.49 -1.44 0.20
N VAL A 50 10.71 -2.73 0.39
CA VAL A 50 9.99 -3.82 -0.28
C VAL A 50 9.17 -4.59 0.75
N GLU A 51 7.94 -4.85 0.41
CA GLU A 51 7.00 -5.57 1.24
C GLU A 51 6.61 -6.88 0.57
N ALA A 52 6.65 -7.99 1.30
CA ALA A 52 6.27 -9.30 0.82
C ALA A 52 5.41 -10.04 1.84
N GLY A 53 4.36 -10.71 1.35
CA GLY A 53 3.54 -11.52 2.26
C GLY A 53 2.19 -11.95 1.69
N PRO A 54 1.42 -12.72 2.47
CA PRO A 54 0.10 -13.18 2.07
C PRO A 54 -0.92 -12.05 2.08
N ARG A 55 -1.88 -12.15 1.16
CA ARG A 55 -3.09 -11.32 1.14
C ARG A 55 -4.30 -12.23 0.99
N LEU A 56 -5.18 -12.20 1.97
CA LEU A 56 -6.50 -12.79 1.86
C LEU A 56 -7.47 -11.73 1.30
N ARG A 57 -8.18 -12.08 0.25
CA ARG A 57 -9.28 -11.30 -0.31
C ARG A 57 -10.58 -12.05 -0.14
N TRP A 58 -11.60 -11.39 0.39
CA TRP A 58 -12.92 -11.94 0.56
C TRP A 58 -13.94 -11.09 -0.19
N THR A 59 -14.62 -11.68 -1.19
CA THR A 59 -15.74 -11.05 -1.86
C THR A 59 -16.98 -11.16 -0.98
N LEU A 60 -17.44 -10.02 -0.50
CA LEU A 60 -18.61 -9.89 0.38
C LEU A 60 -19.91 -9.84 -0.41
N SER A 61 -19.88 -9.22 -1.59
CA SER A 61 -21.00 -9.15 -2.52
C SER A 61 -20.48 -8.98 -3.94
N GLU A 62 -21.06 -9.72 -4.88
CA GLU A 62 -20.78 -9.56 -6.32
C GLU A 62 -21.56 -8.41 -6.93
N ASP A 63 -22.70 -8.07 -6.35
CA ASP A 63 -23.56 -6.97 -6.79
C ASP A 63 -24.22 -6.28 -5.58
N PHE A 64 -23.60 -5.18 -5.15
CA PHE A 64 -24.15 -4.27 -4.15
C PHE A 64 -24.35 -2.90 -4.83
N PHE A 65 -25.56 -2.64 -5.29
CA PHE A 65 -25.89 -1.45 -6.09
C PHE A 65 -25.00 -1.29 -7.36
N GLY A 66 -24.73 -2.39 -8.05
CA GLY A 66 -23.87 -2.40 -9.25
C GLY A 66 -22.38 -2.47 -8.96
N ALA A 67 -21.97 -2.56 -7.71
CA ALA A 67 -20.58 -2.68 -7.32
C ALA A 67 -20.27 -4.04 -6.69
N ARG A 68 -19.11 -4.62 -7.01
CA ARG A 68 -18.54 -5.73 -6.25
C ARG A 68 -17.88 -5.19 -5.00
N VAL A 69 -18.29 -5.69 -3.83
CA VAL A 69 -17.71 -5.31 -2.53
C VAL A 69 -16.82 -6.44 -2.01
N ARG A 70 -15.60 -6.09 -1.62
CA ARG A 70 -14.61 -7.04 -1.08
C ARG A 70 -13.86 -6.47 0.11
N ALA A 71 -13.45 -7.37 1.00
CA ALA A 71 -12.49 -7.09 2.07
C ALA A 71 -11.13 -7.67 1.67
N ASP A 72 -10.07 -6.90 1.89
CA ASP A 72 -8.68 -7.29 1.67
C ASP A 72 -7.93 -7.28 3.01
N PHE A 73 -7.10 -8.31 3.26
CA PHE A 73 -6.32 -8.48 4.49
C PHE A 73 -4.86 -8.80 4.14
N PRO A 74 -4.07 -7.82 3.66
CA PRO A 74 -2.65 -8.02 3.40
C PRO A 74 -1.87 -8.00 4.72
N LEU A 75 -1.04 -9.02 4.95
CA LEU A 75 -0.05 -9.10 6.00
C LEU A 75 1.32 -9.20 5.34
N ARG A 76 2.24 -8.27 5.62
CA ARG A 76 3.50 -8.18 4.88
C ARG A 76 4.69 -8.00 5.81
N ALA A 77 5.76 -8.74 5.54
CA ALA A 77 7.08 -8.43 6.05
C ALA A 77 7.69 -7.30 5.20
N VAL A 78 8.33 -6.35 5.86
CA VAL A 78 8.92 -5.16 5.26
C VAL A 78 10.43 -5.25 5.36
N PHE A 79 11.11 -4.96 4.24
CA PHE A 79 12.56 -5.02 4.13
C PHE A 79 13.08 -3.72 3.52
N ASP A 80 14.19 -3.23 4.03
CA ASP A 80 14.92 -2.07 3.52
C ASP A 80 15.94 -2.56 2.49
N LEU A 81 15.81 -2.10 1.23
CA LEU A 81 16.71 -2.46 0.13
C LEU A 81 18.07 -1.78 0.24
N ASP A 82 18.09 -0.54 0.74
CA ASP A 82 19.32 0.26 0.82
C ASP A 82 20.22 -0.24 1.94
N ASP A 83 19.66 -0.97 2.92
CA ASP A 83 20.40 -1.66 3.96
C ASP A 83 20.38 -3.19 3.78
N SER A 84 20.85 -3.65 2.65
CA SER A 84 21.10 -5.08 2.36
C SER A 84 19.91 -6.01 2.62
N LEU A 85 18.67 -5.58 2.31
CA LEU A 85 17.43 -6.29 2.61
C LEU A 85 17.20 -6.49 4.12
N ARG A 86 17.59 -5.52 4.93
CA ARG A 86 17.32 -5.57 6.38
C ARG A 86 15.82 -5.65 6.65
N TYR A 87 15.44 -6.65 7.44
CA TYR A 87 14.07 -6.77 7.92
C TYR A 87 13.72 -5.58 8.82
N SER A 88 12.72 -4.79 8.41
CA SER A 88 12.29 -3.55 9.08
C SER A 88 10.97 -3.67 9.82
N GLY A 89 10.30 -4.83 9.74
CA GLY A 89 9.10 -5.10 10.53
C GLY A 89 7.96 -5.73 9.74
N VAL A 90 6.74 -5.58 10.28
CA VAL A 90 5.51 -6.13 9.70
C VAL A 90 4.45 -5.05 9.58
N SER A 91 3.79 -4.99 8.43
CA SER A 91 2.57 -4.22 8.19
C SER A 91 1.35 -5.11 8.03
N PHE A 92 0.19 -4.64 8.49
CA PHE A 92 -1.13 -5.22 8.26
C PHE A 92 -2.10 -4.14 7.86
N GLU A 93 -2.72 -4.25 6.69
CA GLU A 93 -3.59 -3.20 6.14
C GLU A 93 -4.97 -3.74 5.74
N PRO A 94 -5.84 -4.12 6.71
CA PRO A 94 -7.21 -4.51 6.39
C PRO A 94 -7.98 -3.36 5.75
N GLY A 95 -8.79 -3.68 4.73
CA GLY A 95 -9.57 -2.67 4.03
C GLY A 95 -10.80 -3.23 3.34
N LEU A 96 -11.71 -2.31 3.00
CA LEU A 96 -12.90 -2.56 2.20
C LEU A 96 -12.77 -1.83 0.86
N ASN A 97 -13.16 -2.49 -0.21
CA ASN A 97 -13.12 -1.95 -1.56
C ASN A 97 -14.45 -2.20 -2.27
N ALA A 98 -14.89 -1.21 -3.05
CA ALA A 98 -16.03 -1.31 -3.96
C ALA A 98 -15.52 -1.12 -5.40
N ASP A 99 -15.70 -2.13 -6.23
CA ASP A 99 -15.29 -2.14 -7.63
C ASP A 99 -16.53 -2.00 -8.52
N LEU A 100 -16.54 -0.97 -9.38
CA LEU A 100 -17.60 -0.74 -10.37
C LEU A 100 -17.01 -0.87 -11.77
N ILE A 101 -17.77 -1.51 -12.66
CA ILE A 101 -17.44 -1.63 -14.07
C ILE A 101 -18.57 -1.04 -14.89
N THR A 102 -18.25 -0.03 -15.70
CA THR A 102 -19.25 0.58 -16.58
C THR A 102 -19.35 -0.14 -17.92
N ALA A 103 -20.46 0.06 -18.64
CA ALA A 103 -20.63 -0.44 -20.01
C ALA A 103 -19.53 0.05 -20.97
N ALA A 104 -18.89 1.20 -20.68
CA ALA A 104 -17.77 1.74 -21.44
C ALA A 104 -16.40 1.11 -21.08
N GLN A 105 -16.39 -0.04 -20.40
CA GLN A 105 -15.18 -0.73 -19.93
C GLN A 105 -14.26 0.17 -19.09
N THR A 106 -14.85 1.07 -18.30
CA THR A 106 -14.15 1.87 -17.32
C THR A 106 -14.34 1.23 -15.95
N PHE A 107 -13.25 1.04 -15.25
CA PHE A 107 -13.18 0.41 -13.92
C PHE A 107 -12.96 1.49 -12.88
N TYR A 108 -13.82 1.55 -11.89
CA TYR A 108 -13.63 2.40 -10.71
C TYR A 108 -13.43 1.50 -9.49
N THR A 109 -12.54 1.90 -8.60
CA THR A 109 -12.43 1.29 -7.28
C THR A 109 -12.39 2.38 -6.24
N PHE A 110 -13.22 2.25 -5.23
CA PHE A 110 -13.19 3.08 -4.02
C PHE A 110 -12.80 2.19 -2.85
N GLY A 111 -11.93 2.68 -1.99
CA GLY A 111 -11.42 1.89 -0.88
C GLY A 111 -11.21 2.70 0.38
N VAL A 112 -11.37 2.02 1.52
CA VAL A 112 -10.94 2.51 2.83
C VAL A 112 -10.13 1.42 3.51
N SER A 113 -9.04 1.78 4.19
CA SER A 113 -8.19 0.84 4.91
C SER A 113 -7.62 1.45 6.17
N ALA A 114 -7.15 0.57 7.08
CA ALA A 114 -6.42 0.94 8.27
C ALA A 114 -5.05 0.25 8.24
N LEU A 115 -3.97 1.04 8.28
CA LEU A 115 -2.61 0.53 8.27
C LEU A 115 -2.10 0.38 9.70
N PHE A 116 -1.71 -0.83 10.06
CA PHE A 116 -1.07 -1.15 11.33
C PHE A 116 0.39 -1.55 11.10
N ALA A 117 1.25 -1.21 12.05
CA ALA A 117 2.64 -1.63 12.09
C ALA A 117 2.95 -2.32 13.41
N ASN A 118 3.88 -3.28 13.39
CA ASN A 118 4.50 -3.77 14.62
C ASN A 118 5.51 -2.73 15.17
N GLU A 119 6.03 -2.97 16.36
CA GLU A 119 6.98 -2.08 17.04
C GLU A 119 8.17 -1.75 16.13
N LYS A 120 8.83 -2.76 15.58
CA LYS A 120 10.01 -2.58 14.74
C LYS A 120 9.76 -1.68 13.50
N LEU A 121 8.59 -1.81 12.85
CA LEU A 121 8.25 -0.94 11.72
C LEU A 121 7.84 0.46 12.20
N SER A 122 7.25 0.57 13.38
CA SER A 122 6.96 1.87 13.99
C SER A 122 8.26 2.61 14.38
N ASP A 123 9.25 1.89 14.92
CA ASP A 123 10.56 2.44 15.24
C ASP A 123 11.26 2.98 14.00
N TYR A 124 11.22 2.25 12.91
CA TYR A 124 11.81 2.65 11.64
C TYR A 124 11.31 4.03 11.17
N PHE A 125 10.02 4.33 11.36
CA PHE A 125 9.44 5.58 10.88
C PHE A 125 9.38 6.69 11.94
N TYR A 126 9.19 6.36 13.22
CA TYR A 126 8.74 7.32 14.24
C TYR A 126 9.64 7.43 15.47
N GLN A 127 10.61 6.52 15.66
CA GLN A 127 11.51 6.50 16.80
C GLN A 127 12.46 7.69 16.76
N VAL A 128 12.66 8.34 17.90
CA VAL A 128 13.78 9.25 18.13
C VAL A 128 14.60 8.70 19.29
N SER A 129 15.76 8.13 18.98
CA SER A 129 16.67 7.57 19.98
C SER A 129 17.36 8.68 20.78
N GLU A 130 17.97 8.35 21.92
CA GLU A 130 18.73 9.32 22.72
C GLU A 130 19.86 9.99 21.94
N ALA A 131 20.45 9.27 20.96
CA ALA A 131 21.51 9.80 20.11
C ALA A 131 21.01 10.84 19.09
N ASP A 132 19.70 10.78 18.73
CA ASP A 132 19.07 11.63 17.71
C ASP A 132 18.36 12.85 18.32
N VAL A 133 18.38 12.99 19.65
CA VAL A 133 17.69 14.08 20.33
C VAL A 133 18.35 15.43 19.99
N THR A 134 17.53 16.41 19.63
CA THR A 134 17.90 17.81 19.45
C THR A 134 16.93 18.72 20.23
N ALA A 135 17.19 20.03 20.24
CA ALA A 135 16.29 20.99 20.90
C ALA A 135 14.89 21.01 20.26
N GLN A 136 14.77 20.69 18.96
CA GLN A 136 13.53 20.67 18.21
C GLN A 136 12.94 19.26 18.03
N ARG A 137 13.72 18.22 18.31
CA ARG A 137 13.37 16.82 18.16
C ARG A 137 13.62 16.08 19.49
N PRO A 138 12.64 16.08 20.41
CA PRO A 138 12.77 15.37 21.68
C PRO A 138 12.77 13.86 21.49
N PHE A 139 13.27 13.14 22.49
CA PHE A 139 13.14 11.67 22.57
C PHE A 139 11.70 11.23 22.36
N TYR A 140 11.51 10.19 21.58
CA TYR A 140 10.20 9.60 21.33
C TYR A 140 10.32 8.10 21.20
N ASP A 141 9.55 7.36 21.99
CA ASP A 141 9.48 5.91 22.00
C ASP A 141 8.29 5.49 21.13
N ALA A 142 8.58 4.99 19.92
CA ALA A 142 7.55 4.59 18.98
C ALA A 142 6.85 3.31 19.43
N GLN A 143 5.58 3.14 19.09
CA GLN A 143 4.77 2.03 19.55
C GLN A 143 4.05 1.34 18.39
N ALA A 144 3.91 0.01 18.50
CA ALA A 144 3.07 -0.76 17.60
C ALA A 144 1.60 -0.31 17.63
N GLY A 145 0.92 -0.38 16.51
CA GLY A 145 -0.51 -0.09 16.41
C GLY A 145 -0.92 0.53 15.09
N LEU A 146 -2.06 1.23 15.12
CA LEU A 146 -2.56 1.98 13.97
C LEU A 146 -1.59 3.13 13.64
N ILE A 147 -1.12 3.19 12.39
CA ILE A 147 -0.27 4.27 11.90
C ILE A 147 -0.98 5.20 10.93
N ALA A 148 -1.99 4.71 10.20
CA ALA A 148 -2.78 5.55 9.32
C ALA A 148 -4.16 4.95 9.01
N LEU A 149 -5.14 5.81 8.75
CA LEU A 149 -6.35 5.48 8.01
C LEU A 149 -6.20 6.00 6.57
N ARG A 150 -6.68 5.24 5.59
CA ARG A 150 -6.55 5.57 4.18
C ARG A 150 -7.88 5.54 3.48
N GLY A 151 -8.16 6.57 2.67
CA GLY A 151 -9.23 6.57 1.69
C GLY A 151 -8.64 6.63 0.29
N SER A 152 -9.15 5.84 -0.65
CA SER A 152 -8.62 5.79 -2.01
C SER A 152 -9.73 5.75 -3.05
N ALA A 153 -9.45 6.36 -4.19
CA ALA A 153 -10.25 6.24 -5.40
C ALA A 153 -9.34 5.99 -6.59
N SER A 154 -9.79 5.19 -7.53
CA SER A 154 -9.03 4.97 -8.74
C SER A 154 -9.92 4.67 -9.92
N VAL A 155 -9.42 4.99 -11.09
CA VAL A 155 -10.05 4.75 -12.39
C VAL A 155 -9.07 4.04 -13.30
N GLY A 156 -9.56 3.04 -14.03
CA GLY A 156 -8.84 2.38 -15.10
C GLY A 156 -9.71 2.31 -16.35
N LYS A 157 -9.13 2.51 -17.52
CA LYS A 157 -9.85 2.44 -18.79
C LYS A 157 -9.04 1.71 -19.85
N LYS A 158 -9.71 0.84 -20.57
CA LYS A 158 -9.20 0.23 -21.80
C LYS A 158 -9.55 1.16 -22.96
N PHE A 159 -8.55 1.80 -23.57
CA PHE A 159 -8.75 2.66 -24.75
C PHE A 159 -8.79 1.86 -26.05
N SER A 160 -7.95 0.80 -26.11
CA SER A 160 -7.92 -0.16 -27.21
C SER A 160 -7.39 -1.51 -26.69
N ASP A 161 -7.26 -2.52 -27.58
CA ASP A 161 -6.69 -3.81 -27.17
C ASP A 161 -5.25 -3.70 -26.68
N LYS A 162 -4.51 -2.70 -27.14
CA LYS A 162 -3.11 -2.48 -26.77
C LYS A 162 -2.89 -1.40 -25.72
N TRP A 163 -3.83 -0.45 -25.54
CA TRP A 163 -3.65 0.70 -24.67
C TRP A 163 -4.60 0.68 -23.49
N ARG A 164 -4.04 0.80 -22.31
CA ARG A 164 -4.79 0.96 -21.06
C ARG A 164 -4.24 2.14 -20.30
N GLY A 165 -5.10 2.90 -19.62
CA GLY A 165 -4.70 3.97 -18.72
C GLY A 165 -5.30 3.76 -17.35
N PHE A 166 -4.64 4.27 -16.33
CA PHE A 166 -5.15 4.30 -14.97
C PHE A 166 -4.76 5.60 -14.27
N GLY A 167 -5.55 5.95 -13.27
CA GLY A 167 -5.25 7.01 -12.33
C GLY A 167 -5.75 6.65 -10.95
N PHE A 168 -5.12 7.19 -9.92
CA PHE A 168 -5.58 7.05 -8.55
C PHE A 168 -5.33 8.31 -7.73
N ALA A 169 -6.13 8.48 -6.69
CA ALA A 169 -5.93 9.41 -5.60
C ALA A 169 -6.07 8.64 -4.29
N ARG A 170 -5.22 8.92 -3.32
CA ARG A 170 -5.27 8.38 -1.96
C ARG A 170 -5.07 9.50 -0.97
N TYR A 171 -5.89 9.53 0.05
CA TYR A 171 -5.68 10.38 1.21
C TYR A 171 -5.35 9.52 2.42
N GLU A 172 -4.36 9.95 3.19
CA GLU A 172 -3.91 9.30 4.40
C GLU A 172 -4.15 10.21 5.60
N TRP A 173 -4.78 9.68 6.65
CA TRP A 173 -4.99 10.34 7.94
C TRP A 173 -4.13 9.67 8.99
N THR A 174 -3.29 10.43 9.66
CA THR A 174 -2.47 9.97 10.78
C THR A 174 -2.92 10.59 12.11
N GLN A 175 -3.88 11.52 12.07
CA GLN A 175 -4.47 12.07 13.28
C GLN A 175 -5.20 10.98 14.07
N GLY A 176 -4.83 10.79 15.34
CA GLY A 176 -5.34 9.70 16.18
C GLY A 176 -4.62 8.35 15.98
N ALA A 177 -3.62 8.28 15.09
CA ALA A 177 -2.71 7.14 15.02
C ALA A 177 -1.87 7.00 16.28
N LYS A 178 -1.29 5.80 16.50
CA LYS A 178 -0.54 5.50 17.72
C LYS A 178 0.67 6.42 17.91
N ASN A 179 1.35 6.75 16.80
CA ASN A 179 2.54 7.60 16.78
C ASN A 179 2.26 9.03 16.26
N ALA A 180 1.02 9.52 16.41
CA ALA A 180 0.62 10.86 15.96
C ALA A 180 1.38 12.02 16.64
N ASN A 181 1.96 11.76 17.82
CA ASN A 181 2.74 12.74 18.57
C ASN A 181 4.26 12.62 18.35
N SER A 182 4.71 11.75 17.44
CA SER A 182 6.13 11.67 17.09
C SER A 182 6.60 13.01 16.50
N PRO A 183 7.74 13.55 16.92
CA PRO A 183 8.30 14.77 16.34
C PRO A 183 8.72 14.57 14.88
N LEU A 184 8.80 13.32 14.39
CA LEU A 184 9.08 13.00 13.00
C LEU A 184 7.84 13.06 12.12
N LEU A 185 6.63 13.16 12.70
CA LEU A 185 5.38 13.28 11.95
C LEU A 185 5.03 14.76 11.72
N VAL A 186 5.40 15.30 10.59
CA VAL A 186 5.21 16.72 10.24
C VAL A 186 3.76 17.04 9.85
N GLN A 187 3.06 16.06 9.28
CA GLN A 187 1.71 16.25 8.75
C GLN A 187 0.77 15.15 9.26
N THR A 188 -0.42 15.54 9.67
CA THR A 188 -1.47 14.61 10.14
C THR A 188 -2.35 14.08 9.00
N GLY A 189 -2.03 14.42 7.76
CA GLY A 189 -2.68 13.90 6.57
C GLY A 189 -2.02 14.36 5.29
N GLY A 190 -2.15 13.56 4.25
CA GLY A 190 -1.52 13.85 2.95
C GLY A 190 -2.24 13.18 1.78
N TRP A 191 -2.14 13.82 0.62
CA TRP A 191 -2.62 13.28 -0.64
C TRP A 191 -1.50 12.63 -1.43
N SER A 192 -1.80 11.48 -2.05
CA SER A 192 -0.97 10.85 -3.06
C SER A 192 -1.77 10.67 -4.33
N PHE A 193 -1.18 10.99 -5.48
CA PHE A 193 -1.80 10.83 -6.79
C PHE A 193 -0.86 10.09 -7.72
N GLY A 194 -1.42 9.35 -8.64
CA GLY A 194 -0.64 8.73 -9.70
C GLY A 194 -1.49 8.51 -10.95
N VAL A 195 -0.82 8.59 -12.09
CA VAL A 195 -1.38 8.25 -13.41
C VAL A 195 -0.39 7.38 -14.17
N GLY A 196 -0.90 6.52 -15.02
CA GLY A 196 -0.06 5.68 -15.84
C GLY A 196 -0.77 5.21 -17.10
N ILE A 197 0.04 4.86 -18.09
CA ILE A 197 -0.40 4.27 -19.35
C ILE A 197 0.38 2.98 -19.57
N THR A 198 -0.33 1.92 -19.92
CA THR A 198 0.26 0.62 -20.24
C THR A 198 0.03 0.32 -21.73
N TYR A 199 1.12 -0.06 -22.41
CA TYR A 199 1.07 -0.58 -23.77
C TYR A 199 1.37 -2.07 -23.77
N ILE A 200 0.51 -2.87 -24.40
CA ILE A 200 0.66 -4.32 -24.51
C ILE A 200 1.43 -4.62 -25.80
N TRP A 201 2.69 -4.98 -25.67
CA TRP A 201 3.60 -5.30 -26.79
C TRP A 201 3.29 -6.66 -27.41
N ALA A 202 2.96 -7.65 -26.56
CA ALA A 202 2.69 -9.01 -26.99
C ALA A 202 1.63 -9.65 -26.07
N GLU A 203 0.72 -10.39 -26.65
CA GLU A 203 -0.21 -11.26 -25.94
C GLU A 203 0.12 -12.71 -26.27
N SER A 204 0.08 -13.60 -25.25
CA SER A 204 0.22 -15.03 -25.49
C SER A 204 -0.97 -15.54 -26.32
N ALA A 205 -0.69 -16.24 -27.42
CA ALA A 205 -1.72 -16.87 -28.23
C ALA A 205 -2.44 -18.03 -27.50
N ARG A 206 -1.90 -18.53 -26.39
CA ARG A 206 -2.51 -19.53 -25.53
C ARG A 206 -3.54 -18.88 -24.62
N LYS A 207 -4.81 -18.97 -24.96
CA LYS A 207 -5.90 -18.72 -24.01
C LYS A 207 -5.95 -19.91 -23.05
N VAL A 208 -5.75 -19.63 -21.76
CA VAL A 208 -6.06 -20.61 -20.72
C VAL A 208 -7.60 -20.67 -20.68
N THR A 209 -8.14 -21.81 -21.07
CA THR A 209 -9.57 -22.11 -20.91
C THR A 209 -9.76 -22.45 -19.42
N ASP A 210 -10.58 -21.65 -18.72
CA ASP A 210 -11.04 -21.94 -17.36
C ASP A 210 -11.93 -23.17 -17.34
#